data_3766f5eaac015be20365f324a4211ab8
#
_entry.id   3766f5eaac015be20365f324a4211ab8
#
_cell.length_a   1.000
_cell.length_b   1.000
_cell.length_c   1.000
_cell.angle_alpha   90.00
_cell.angle_beta   90.00
_cell.angle_gamma   90.00
#
_symmetry.space_group_name_H-M   'P 1'
#
loop_
_entity.id
_entity.type
_entity.pdbx_description
1 polymer ?
#
loop_
_entity_poly.entity_id
_entity_poly.type
_entity_poly.pdbx_seq_one_letter_code
_entity_poly.pdbx_strand_id
1 'polypeptide(L)'
;MHVRKPRKYRSIMVASAVAALAAALGLGTLTSPATAAIDPDAVLLSYNKPAEASTSQNDGNCWECFPERAFDYDPASRWATSEDGGWVDDGWISVDLGASADISHVVLQWDPAYATAYELQVSDDNQNWQTFYSTTAGSGFKETIEAEGSGRYVRLVTSQRSSPYGYSLWEFQVYGTGGAPEAPPVTPDPQEPLELVFSDEFDGPANSTVDPSKWTSDPGTAQNNELQVYTEDANTRMDGEGNLVIEARREETPGTTCPVDPLSGSTTCQYTSGRINTYGKFDFTYGRVEARIQVPEGQGIWPAFWMLGSSFYDDGRPWPYTGEIDIMEYVGLEPNATHSTLHAPAYWGAGGYGNSLDLGEPVGARFRVFALDWDSQGMVFTVDDQVVHTVDREELESTVGPWVFDNNQFLILNTAVGGDWPGPPDGSTVFPQQMKVDYVRVYQ
;
A
#
# COMPACT_ATOMS: atom_id res chain seq x y z
N MET A 1 1.74 66.00 -9.43
CA MET A 1 0.95 65.50 -10.54
C MET A 1 1.90 64.92 -11.58
N HIS A 2 2.16 63.67 -11.57
CA HIS A 2 2.86 62.94 -12.64
C HIS A 2 2.29 61.51 -12.74
N VAL A 3 1.50 61.31 -13.76
CA VAL A 3 0.85 60.06 -14.10
C VAL A 3 1.91 59.14 -14.75
N ARG A 4 2.20 58.00 -14.21
CA ARG A 4 3.03 56.96 -14.87
C ARG A 4 2.13 55.96 -15.63
N LYS A 5 2.39 55.83 -16.93
CA LYS A 5 1.75 54.87 -17.85
C LYS A 5 2.28 53.43 -17.58
N PRO A 6 1.47 52.39 -17.82
CA PRO A 6 1.89 51.02 -17.66
C PRO A 6 2.79 50.51 -18.82
N ARG A 7 3.84 49.79 -18.48
CA ARG A 7 4.75 49.09 -19.44
C ARG A 7 4.06 47.86 -20.02
N LYS A 8 3.98 47.79 -21.34
CA LYS A 8 3.59 46.58 -22.07
C LYS A 8 4.79 45.61 -22.12
N TYR A 9 4.60 44.36 -21.66
CA TYR A 9 5.51 43.26 -21.91
C TYR A 9 5.28 42.72 -23.32
N ARG A 10 6.33 42.74 -24.14
CA ARG A 10 6.39 42.08 -25.46
C ARG A 10 6.81 40.63 -25.26
N SER A 11 5.94 39.69 -25.70
CA SER A 11 6.27 38.28 -25.84
C SER A 11 7.27 38.13 -27.01
N ILE A 12 8.44 37.56 -26.72
CA ILE A 12 9.42 37.17 -27.74
C ILE A 12 9.18 35.70 -28.04
N MET A 13 8.63 35.41 -29.23
CA MET A 13 8.66 34.06 -29.78
C MET A 13 10.08 33.79 -30.29
N VAL A 14 10.73 32.78 -29.73
CA VAL A 14 11.97 32.22 -30.25
C VAL A 14 11.59 31.02 -31.11
N ALA A 15 11.67 31.18 -32.42
CA ALA A 15 11.58 30.08 -33.36
C ALA A 15 12.96 29.42 -33.45
N SER A 16 13.10 28.21 -32.93
CA SER A 16 14.30 27.41 -33.10
C SER A 16 14.21 26.59 -34.37
N ALA A 17 15.03 26.93 -35.37
CA ALA A 17 15.26 26.12 -36.54
C ALA A 17 16.17 24.93 -36.15
N VAL A 18 15.67 23.70 -36.29
CA VAL A 18 16.48 22.49 -36.16
C VAL A 18 17.12 22.18 -37.50
N ALA A 19 18.42 22.39 -37.61
CA ALA A 19 19.23 21.92 -38.74
C ALA A 19 19.57 20.43 -38.51
N ALA A 20 19.13 19.56 -39.41
CA ALA A 20 19.46 18.15 -39.41
C ALA A 20 20.94 17.96 -39.80
N LEU A 21 21.77 17.51 -38.87
CA LEU A 21 23.09 16.97 -39.11
C LEU A 21 23.03 15.44 -38.97
N ALA A 22 23.02 14.73 -40.10
CA ALA A 22 23.12 13.28 -40.14
C ALA A 22 24.57 12.88 -39.83
N ALA A 23 24.84 12.45 -38.61
CA ALA A 23 26.04 11.72 -38.27
C ALA A 23 25.66 10.25 -38.04
N ALA A 24 26.16 9.36 -38.89
CA ALA A 24 26.04 7.92 -38.73
C ALA A 24 26.87 7.48 -37.50
N LEU A 25 26.20 7.26 -36.37
CA LEU A 25 26.72 6.56 -35.21
C LEU A 25 25.90 5.28 -35.06
N GLY A 26 26.59 4.13 -34.98
CA GLY A 26 25.98 2.84 -34.89
C GLY A 26 24.97 2.78 -33.71
N LEU A 27 23.74 2.47 -34.04
CA LEU A 27 22.73 2.07 -33.05
C LEU A 27 23.18 0.75 -32.41
N GLY A 28 23.93 0.86 -31.30
CA GLY A 28 23.89 -0.17 -30.30
C GLY A 28 22.47 -0.15 -29.72
N THR A 29 21.71 -1.19 -29.96
CA THR A 29 20.45 -1.42 -29.26
C THR A 29 20.79 -1.50 -27.77
N LEU A 30 20.46 -0.45 -27.00
CA LEU A 30 20.33 -0.58 -25.56
C LEU A 30 19.13 -1.50 -25.35
N THR A 31 19.40 -2.80 -25.28
CA THR A 31 18.45 -3.74 -24.68
C THR A 31 18.40 -3.35 -23.19
N SER A 32 17.27 -2.82 -22.73
CA SER A 32 16.94 -2.89 -21.32
C SER A 32 17.22 -4.33 -20.86
N PRO A 33 17.85 -4.56 -19.70
CA PRO A 33 17.91 -5.90 -19.17
C PRO A 33 16.46 -6.40 -19.09
N ALA A 34 16.13 -7.43 -19.87
CA ALA A 34 14.89 -8.16 -19.70
C ALA A 34 14.95 -8.67 -18.27
N THR A 35 13.91 -8.40 -17.47
CA THR A 35 13.67 -9.11 -16.23
C THR A 35 13.71 -10.58 -16.59
N ALA A 36 14.70 -11.32 -16.04
CA ALA A 36 14.86 -12.71 -16.33
C ALA A 36 13.61 -13.43 -15.79
N ALA A 37 12.85 -14.05 -16.68
CA ALA A 37 11.71 -14.85 -16.26
C ALA A 37 12.25 -16.08 -15.52
N ILE A 38 11.76 -16.35 -14.32
CA ILE A 38 12.08 -17.58 -13.57
C ILE A 38 11.75 -18.79 -14.45
N ASP A 39 12.66 -19.76 -14.52
CA ASP A 39 12.44 -21.02 -15.23
C ASP A 39 11.12 -21.64 -14.72
N PRO A 40 10.14 -21.93 -15.59
CA PRO A 40 8.86 -22.48 -15.15
C PRO A 40 8.96 -23.85 -14.46
N ASP A 41 10.09 -24.57 -14.63
CA ASP A 41 10.36 -25.84 -13.94
C ASP A 41 11.09 -25.63 -12.60
N ALA A 42 11.55 -24.42 -12.28
CA ALA A 42 12.19 -24.11 -11.01
C ALA A 42 11.14 -23.91 -9.90
N VAL A 43 11.38 -24.51 -8.74
CA VAL A 43 10.54 -24.34 -7.56
C VAL A 43 11.23 -23.45 -6.54
N LEU A 44 10.45 -22.76 -5.68
CA LEU A 44 10.98 -22.01 -4.54
C LEU A 44 11.53 -22.99 -3.50
N LEU A 45 12.85 -22.97 -3.29
CA LEU A 45 13.59 -23.90 -2.43
C LEU A 45 13.72 -23.41 -0.99
N SER A 46 13.69 -22.07 -0.79
CA SER A 46 14.05 -21.43 0.47
C SER A 46 12.84 -21.16 1.39
N TYR A 47 11.60 -21.35 0.93
CA TYR A 47 10.41 -21.07 1.73
C TYR A 47 10.40 -21.89 3.03
N ASN A 48 10.17 -21.20 4.15
CA ASN A 48 10.04 -21.78 5.50
C ASN A 48 11.24 -22.64 5.93
N LYS A 49 12.45 -22.28 5.47
CA LYS A 49 13.68 -23.00 5.76
C LYS A 49 14.45 -22.37 6.92
N PRO A 50 15.22 -23.18 7.70
CA PRO A 50 16.07 -22.66 8.76
C PRO A 50 17.09 -21.65 8.19
N ALA A 51 17.22 -20.52 8.86
CA ALA A 51 18.08 -19.43 8.43
C ALA A 51 18.98 -18.95 9.57
N GLU A 52 20.14 -18.41 9.21
CA GLU A 52 21.11 -17.81 10.12
C GLU A 52 21.63 -16.50 9.53
N ALA A 53 22.03 -15.56 10.38
CA ALA A 53 22.62 -14.30 9.94
C ALA A 53 23.75 -13.85 10.86
N SER A 54 24.59 -12.94 10.36
CA SER A 54 25.67 -12.32 11.15
C SER A 54 25.14 -11.60 12.38
N THR A 55 24.04 -10.88 12.24
CA THR A 55 23.31 -10.18 13.31
C THR A 55 21.83 -10.08 12.93
N SER A 56 20.99 -9.82 13.95
CA SER A 56 19.55 -9.58 13.74
C SER A 56 19.07 -8.47 14.64
N GLN A 57 18.20 -7.60 14.13
CA GLN A 57 17.57 -6.53 14.88
C GLN A 57 16.28 -7.03 15.53
N ASN A 58 16.13 -6.74 16.83
CA ASN A 58 14.89 -6.98 17.56
C ASN A 58 14.76 -5.94 18.65
N ASP A 59 14.28 -4.77 18.30
CA ASP A 59 14.10 -3.61 19.17
C ASP A 59 12.84 -2.82 18.79
N GLY A 60 12.65 -1.62 19.37
CA GLY A 60 11.50 -0.76 19.09
C GLY A 60 11.41 -0.23 17.65
N ASN A 61 12.47 -0.37 16.84
CA ASN A 61 12.52 0.09 15.45
C ASN A 61 12.29 -1.06 14.45
N CYS A 62 12.51 -2.31 14.87
CA CYS A 62 12.31 -3.49 14.04
C CYS A 62 11.89 -4.67 14.91
N TRP A 63 10.60 -4.95 14.93
CA TRP A 63 10.03 -6.04 15.70
C TRP A 63 10.28 -7.39 15.00
N GLU A 64 10.93 -8.32 15.72
CA GLU A 64 11.21 -9.68 15.24
C GLU A 64 11.89 -9.77 13.87
N CYS A 65 12.82 -8.85 13.56
CA CYS A 65 13.54 -8.86 12.29
C CYS A 65 14.64 -9.94 12.26
N PHE A 66 14.23 -11.20 12.48
CA PHE A 66 15.07 -12.38 12.51
C PHE A 66 15.37 -12.91 11.10
N PRO A 67 16.40 -13.77 10.92
CA PRO A 67 16.79 -14.29 9.60
C PRO A 67 15.65 -15.02 8.88
N GLU A 68 14.82 -15.76 9.62
CA GLU A 68 13.70 -16.54 9.08
C GLU A 68 12.67 -15.69 8.37
N ARG A 69 12.59 -14.39 8.73
CA ARG A 69 11.65 -13.43 8.13
C ARG A 69 11.98 -13.05 6.69
N ALA A 70 13.16 -13.35 6.22
CA ALA A 70 13.51 -13.19 4.80
C ALA A 70 13.18 -14.44 3.96
N PHE A 71 12.58 -15.48 4.58
CA PHE A 71 12.27 -16.76 3.93
C PHE A 71 10.87 -17.27 4.24
N ASP A 72 10.01 -16.45 4.84
CA ASP A 72 8.67 -16.86 5.28
C ASP A 72 7.56 -16.56 4.24
N TYR A 73 7.93 -15.98 3.10
CA TYR A 73 7.01 -15.57 2.03
C TYR A 73 5.94 -14.57 2.51
N ASP A 74 6.28 -13.80 3.54
CA ASP A 74 5.47 -12.70 4.04
C ASP A 74 6.14 -11.36 3.70
N PRO A 75 5.71 -10.69 2.63
CA PRO A 75 6.35 -9.46 2.15
C PRO A 75 6.23 -8.28 3.14
N ALA A 76 5.48 -8.44 4.21
CA ALA A 76 5.37 -7.46 5.30
C ALA A 76 6.30 -7.79 6.49
N SER A 77 7.02 -8.90 6.46
CA SER A 77 8.07 -9.23 7.42
C SER A 77 9.45 -9.05 6.80
N ARG A 78 10.51 -8.94 7.61
CA ARG A 78 11.86 -8.74 7.07
C ARG A 78 12.95 -9.17 8.05
N TRP A 79 14.11 -9.54 7.52
CA TRP A 79 15.34 -9.55 8.27
C TRP A 79 16.00 -8.17 8.24
N ALA A 80 16.65 -7.79 9.35
CA ALA A 80 17.51 -6.63 9.41
C ALA A 80 18.72 -6.89 10.30
N THR A 81 19.87 -6.30 9.95
CA THR A 81 21.07 -6.33 10.78
C THR A 81 20.91 -5.49 12.03
N SER A 82 21.47 -5.93 13.16
CA SER A 82 21.45 -5.17 14.42
C SER A 82 22.35 -3.94 14.36
N GLU A 83 21.95 -2.89 15.08
CA GLU A 83 22.78 -1.69 15.32
C GLU A 83 23.80 -1.88 16.46
N ASP A 84 23.73 -3.00 17.18
CA ASP A 84 24.63 -3.29 18.30
C ASP A 84 26.09 -3.33 17.84
N GLY A 85 26.90 -2.39 18.35
CA GLY A 85 28.29 -2.21 17.91
C GLY A 85 28.46 -1.30 16.69
N GLY A 86 27.39 -0.73 16.15
CA GLY A 86 27.33 0.09 14.94
C GLY A 86 27.14 -0.75 13.67
N TRP A 87 26.40 -0.21 12.71
CA TRP A 87 26.25 -0.86 11.41
C TRP A 87 27.57 -0.91 10.64
N VAL A 88 27.89 -2.09 10.11
CA VAL A 88 29.12 -2.39 9.36
C VAL A 88 28.79 -2.84 7.94
N ASP A 89 29.80 -2.77 7.06
CA ASP A 89 29.62 -3.23 5.66
C ASP A 89 29.65 -4.76 5.54
N ASP A 90 30.34 -5.44 6.47
CA ASP A 90 30.46 -6.91 6.47
C ASP A 90 29.24 -7.52 7.17
N GLY A 91 28.33 -8.07 6.41
CA GLY A 91 27.15 -8.78 6.88
C GLY A 91 26.89 -10.03 6.06
N TRP A 92 26.08 -10.94 6.60
CA TRP A 92 25.62 -12.12 5.84
C TRP A 92 24.31 -12.65 6.40
N ILE A 93 23.55 -13.31 5.51
CA ILE A 93 22.39 -14.13 5.84
C ILE A 93 22.44 -15.41 5.01
N SER A 94 22.07 -16.55 5.59
CA SER A 94 22.11 -17.86 4.94
C SER A 94 20.86 -18.68 5.24
N VAL A 95 20.55 -19.61 4.34
CA VAL A 95 19.44 -20.55 4.43
C VAL A 95 19.92 -21.98 4.19
N ASP A 96 19.37 -22.95 4.95
CA ASP A 96 19.56 -24.39 4.76
C ASP A 96 18.41 -24.97 3.92
N LEU A 97 18.64 -25.29 2.66
CA LEU A 97 17.64 -25.87 1.74
C LEU A 97 17.21 -27.31 2.10
N GLY A 98 17.77 -27.87 3.19
CA GLY A 98 17.46 -29.20 3.69
C GLY A 98 18.18 -30.35 2.97
N ALA A 99 18.50 -30.15 1.70
CA ALA A 99 19.31 -31.08 0.89
C ALA A 99 20.05 -30.29 -0.20
N SER A 100 21.04 -30.92 -0.88
CA SER A 100 21.72 -30.29 -2.02
C SER A 100 20.73 -30.00 -3.15
N ALA A 101 20.87 -28.85 -3.77
CA ALA A 101 20.00 -28.33 -4.82
C ALA A 101 20.82 -27.72 -5.96
N ASP A 102 20.27 -27.72 -7.17
CA ASP A 102 20.78 -26.95 -8.30
C ASP A 102 19.96 -25.65 -8.39
N ILE A 103 20.65 -24.52 -8.17
CA ILE A 103 20.08 -23.18 -8.14
C ILE A 103 20.11 -22.60 -9.54
N SER A 104 19.01 -21.99 -9.97
CA SER A 104 18.90 -21.30 -11.27
C SER A 104 18.69 -19.79 -11.13
N HIS A 105 17.97 -19.36 -10.08
CA HIS A 105 17.63 -17.95 -9.85
C HIS A 105 17.64 -17.61 -8.36
N VAL A 106 17.90 -16.35 -8.07
CA VAL A 106 17.72 -15.76 -6.74
C VAL A 106 16.94 -14.46 -6.90
N VAL A 107 15.91 -14.26 -6.05
CA VAL A 107 15.20 -12.99 -5.93
C VAL A 107 15.51 -12.38 -4.58
N LEU A 108 15.97 -11.13 -4.59
CA LEU A 108 16.20 -10.33 -3.39
C LEU A 108 15.21 -9.16 -3.40
N GLN A 109 14.30 -9.11 -2.42
CA GLN A 109 13.43 -7.98 -2.19
C GLN A 109 14.02 -7.16 -1.04
N TRP A 110 14.69 -6.08 -1.36
CA TRP A 110 15.37 -5.22 -0.41
C TRP A 110 14.43 -4.19 0.23
N ASP A 111 14.66 -3.92 1.51
CA ASP A 111 14.30 -2.66 2.16
C ASP A 111 15.21 -1.52 1.63
N PRO A 112 14.86 -0.23 1.79
CA PRO A 112 15.75 0.88 1.42
C PRO A 112 17.18 0.81 1.97
N ALA A 113 17.42 0.02 3.02
CA ALA A 113 18.74 -0.30 3.56
C ALA A 113 19.32 -1.55 2.87
N TYR A 114 19.77 -1.41 1.64
CA TYR A 114 20.26 -2.51 0.80
C TYR A 114 21.78 -2.52 0.61
N ALA A 115 22.30 -3.61 0.02
CA ALA A 115 23.71 -3.72 -0.36
C ALA A 115 23.95 -3.30 -1.80
N THR A 116 24.89 -2.36 -2.02
CA THR A 116 25.37 -2.00 -3.35
C THR A 116 26.45 -2.96 -3.85
N ALA A 117 27.16 -3.65 -2.94
CA ALA A 117 28.11 -4.70 -3.29
C ALA A 117 27.87 -5.95 -2.41
N TYR A 118 27.72 -7.10 -3.08
CA TYR A 118 27.46 -8.37 -2.40
C TYR A 118 27.86 -9.59 -3.26
N GLU A 119 27.93 -10.75 -2.61
CA GLU A 119 28.13 -12.05 -3.23
C GLU A 119 27.05 -13.03 -2.82
N LEU A 120 26.65 -13.92 -3.75
CA LEU A 120 25.87 -15.12 -3.44
C LEU A 120 26.80 -16.32 -3.44
N GLN A 121 26.71 -17.12 -2.40
CA GLN A 121 27.60 -18.25 -2.17
C GLN A 121 26.80 -19.52 -1.86
N VAL A 122 27.33 -20.67 -2.25
CA VAL A 122 26.80 -22.01 -1.94
C VAL A 122 27.78 -22.82 -1.11
N SER A 123 27.25 -23.77 -0.33
CA SER A 123 28.04 -24.74 0.44
C SER A 123 27.26 -26.03 0.64
N ASP A 124 27.92 -27.17 0.71
CA ASP A 124 27.30 -28.43 1.12
C ASP A 124 27.46 -28.72 2.63
N ASP A 125 28.39 -28.05 3.30
CA ASP A 125 28.77 -28.34 4.70
C ASP A 125 28.65 -27.13 5.65
N ASN A 126 28.11 -25.97 5.17
CA ASN A 126 28.01 -24.71 5.90
C ASN A 126 29.39 -24.18 6.41
N GLN A 127 30.49 -24.64 5.84
CA GLN A 127 31.85 -24.23 6.22
C GLN A 127 32.66 -23.77 5.01
N ASN A 128 32.60 -24.58 3.92
CA ASN A 128 33.33 -24.30 2.69
C ASN A 128 32.40 -23.69 1.66
N TRP A 129 32.57 -22.38 1.41
CA TRP A 129 31.71 -21.60 0.58
C TRP A 129 32.31 -21.30 -0.78
N GLN A 130 31.53 -21.41 -1.84
CA GLN A 130 31.87 -21.07 -3.20
C GLN A 130 30.96 -19.94 -3.71
N THR A 131 31.54 -18.82 -4.18
CA THR A 131 30.81 -17.73 -4.81
C THR A 131 30.34 -18.19 -6.19
N PHE A 132 29.05 -18.03 -6.47
CA PHE A 132 28.45 -18.28 -7.78
C PHE A 132 27.91 -17.01 -8.44
N TYR A 133 27.75 -15.93 -7.69
CA TYR A 133 27.40 -14.60 -8.21
C TYR A 133 28.04 -13.51 -7.38
N SER A 134 28.39 -12.38 -8.02
CA SER A 134 28.86 -11.18 -7.32
C SER A 134 28.53 -9.93 -8.09
N THR A 135 28.23 -8.83 -7.36
CA THR A 135 28.00 -7.51 -7.94
C THR A 135 28.59 -6.40 -7.07
N THR A 136 28.90 -5.26 -7.70
CA THR A 136 29.23 -3.99 -7.05
C THR A 136 28.26 -2.89 -7.46
N ALA A 137 27.13 -3.26 -8.04
CA ALA A 137 26.12 -2.36 -8.59
C ALA A 137 24.70 -2.85 -8.23
N GLY A 138 24.52 -3.35 -7.00
CA GLY A 138 23.20 -3.70 -6.47
C GLY A 138 22.27 -2.49 -6.51
N SER A 139 21.05 -2.66 -7.01
CA SER A 139 20.10 -1.60 -7.28
C SER A 139 19.09 -1.39 -6.14
N GLY A 140 18.97 -2.34 -5.22
CA GLY A 140 17.93 -2.33 -4.21
C GLY A 140 16.56 -2.71 -4.78
N PHE A 141 15.50 -2.53 -4.01
CA PHE A 141 14.13 -2.98 -4.35
C PHE A 141 14.11 -4.47 -4.68
N LYS A 142 13.49 -4.87 -5.78
CA LYS A 142 13.46 -6.26 -6.25
C LYS A 142 14.55 -6.50 -7.29
N GLU A 143 15.45 -7.43 -6.99
CA GLU A 143 16.48 -7.90 -7.91
C GLU A 143 16.25 -9.38 -8.23
N THR A 144 15.98 -9.69 -9.49
CA THR A 144 15.89 -11.07 -9.99
C THR A 144 17.21 -11.42 -10.67
N ILE A 145 17.94 -12.38 -10.10
CA ILE A 145 19.31 -12.73 -10.46
C ILE A 145 19.34 -14.11 -11.08
N GLU A 146 19.63 -14.21 -12.38
CA GLU A 146 19.98 -15.48 -13.01
C GLU A 146 21.41 -15.86 -12.61
N ALA A 147 21.57 -16.93 -11.87
CA ALA A 147 22.86 -17.41 -11.45
C ALA A 147 22.83 -18.92 -11.14
N GLU A 148 23.76 -19.66 -11.70
CA GLU A 148 23.86 -21.11 -11.51
C GLU A 148 24.79 -21.44 -10.33
N GLY A 149 24.29 -22.25 -9.41
CA GLY A 149 25.03 -22.74 -8.26
C GLY A 149 24.52 -24.11 -7.80
N SER A 150 25.31 -24.87 -7.09
CA SER A 150 24.86 -26.15 -6.51
C SER A 150 25.37 -26.30 -5.09
N GLY A 151 24.47 -26.66 -4.16
CA GLY A 151 24.80 -26.87 -2.75
C GLY A 151 23.53 -26.96 -1.88
N ARG A 152 23.72 -27.32 -0.61
CA ARG A 152 22.63 -27.38 0.38
C ARG A 152 22.37 -26.06 1.04
N TYR A 153 23.42 -25.26 1.25
CA TYR A 153 23.30 -23.93 1.91
C TYR A 153 23.54 -22.85 0.88
N VAL A 154 22.72 -21.78 0.97
CA VAL A 154 22.88 -20.56 0.18
C VAL A 154 23.11 -19.40 1.12
N ARG A 155 24.06 -18.51 0.78
CA ARG A 155 24.39 -17.34 1.58
C ARG A 155 24.53 -16.10 0.72
N LEU A 156 23.95 -14.99 1.20
CA LEU A 156 24.24 -13.64 0.76
C LEU A 156 25.31 -13.05 1.69
N VAL A 157 26.40 -12.56 1.13
CA VAL A 157 27.47 -11.86 1.85
C VAL A 157 27.54 -10.43 1.33
N THR A 158 27.39 -9.45 2.18
CA THR A 158 27.37 -8.04 1.84
C THR A 158 28.72 -7.37 2.14
N SER A 159 29.10 -6.37 1.37
CA SER A 159 30.38 -5.67 1.53
C SER A 159 30.31 -4.14 1.36
N GLN A 160 29.17 -3.59 0.90
CA GLN A 160 28.97 -2.16 0.81
C GLN A 160 27.50 -1.80 0.95
N ARG A 161 27.20 -0.96 1.93
CA ARG A 161 25.85 -0.44 2.19
C ARG A 161 25.47 0.70 1.24
N SER A 162 24.15 0.81 0.94
CA SER A 162 23.56 1.94 0.20
C SER A 162 23.39 3.20 1.07
N SER A 163 23.33 3.04 2.39
CA SER A 163 22.94 4.07 3.36
C SER A 163 23.78 4.00 4.64
N PRO A 164 23.65 4.95 5.57
CA PRO A 164 24.27 4.87 6.89
C PRO A 164 23.75 3.74 7.79
N TYR A 165 22.59 3.17 7.45
CA TYR A 165 21.97 2.06 8.17
C TYR A 165 22.60 0.71 7.78
N GLY A 166 22.14 -0.39 8.40
CA GLY A 166 22.61 -1.74 8.09
C GLY A 166 22.03 -2.29 6.78
N TYR A 167 21.71 -3.58 6.81
CA TYR A 167 21.04 -4.28 5.70
C TYR A 167 19.69 -4.77 6.15
N SER A 168 18.73 -4.79 5.23
CA SER A 168 17.41 -5.34 5.48
C SER A 168 16.80 -5.93 4.21
N LEU A 169 16.22 -7.13 4.34
CA LEU A 169 15.58 -7.87 3.27
C LEU A 169 14.16 -8.25 3.67
N TRP A 170 13.19 -7.87 2.87
CA TRP A 170 11.83 -8.39 2.97
C TRP A 170 11.79 -9.86 2.57
N GLU A 171 12.44 -10.20 1.42
CA GLU A 171 12.50 -11.58 0.92
C GLU A 171 13.86 -11.92 0.34
N PHE A 172 14.31 -13.15 0.59
CA PHE A 172 15.43 -13.81 -0.06
C PHE A 172 14.97 -15.17 -0.61
N GLN A 173 14.56 -15.18 -1.86
CA GLN A 173 13.99 -16.35 -2.49
C GLN A 173 15.05 -17.05 -3.34
N VAL A 174 15.20 -18.37 -3.19
CA VAL A 174 16.12 -19.20 -3.94
C VAL A 174 15.30 -20.19 -4.76
N TYR A 175 15.47 -20.17 -6.07
CA TYR A 175 14.75 -21.02 -7.01
C TYR A 175 15.67 -22.02 -7.70
N GLY A 176 15.16 -23.22 -7.99
CA GLY A 176 15.90 -24.27 -8.67
C GLY A 176 15.24 -25.63 -8.57
N THR A 177 16.06 -26.69 -8.61
CA THR A 177 15.61 -28.08 -8.50
C THR A 177 16.37 -28.84 -7.41
N GLY A 178 15.79 -29.90 -6.88
CA GLY A 178 16.36 -30.62 -5.74
C GLY A 178 15.99 -29.99 -4.41
N GLY A 179 16.92 -29.99 -3.42
CA GLY A 179 16.63 -29.49 -2.09
C GLY A 179 15.53 -30.31 -1.37
N ALA A 180 14.85 -29.66 -0.43
CA ALA A 180 13.67 -30.19 0.24
C ALA A 180 12.56 -29.11 0.27
N PRO A 181 12.02 -28.66 -0.89
CA PRO A 181 11.13 -27.54 -0.96
C PRO A 181 9.79 -27.78 -0.25
N GLU A 182 9.22 -26.71 0.29
CA GLU A 182 7.84 -26.62 0.72
C GLU A 182 7.14 -25.61 -0.20
N ALA A 183 5.88 -25.84 -0.50
CA ALA A 183 5.12 -24.91 -1.31
C ALA A 183 4.65 -23.72 -0.43
N PRO A 184 4.91 -22.46 -0.83
CA PRO A 184 4.34 -21.32 -0.12
C PRO A 184 2.81 -21.29 -0.29
N PRO A 185 2.09 -20.64 0.63
CA PRO A 185 0.68 -20.36 0.42
C PRO A 185 0.53 -19.42 -0.79
N VAL A 186 -0.44 -19.71 -1.63
CA VAL A 186 -0.82 -18.84 -2.74
C VAL A 186 -2.33 -18.68 -2.75
N THR A 187 -2.79 -17.46 -2.96
CA THR A 187 -4.20 -17.17 -3.22
C THR A 187 -4.39 -17.13 -4.73
N PRO A 188 -5.17 -18.05 -5.31
CA PRO A 188 -5.40 -18.02 -6.75
C PRO A 188 -6.26 -16.82 -7.13
N ASP A 189 -6.01 -16.29 -8.33
CA ASP A 189 -6.86 -15.25 -8.90
C ASP A 189 -8.29 -15.78 -9.12
N PRO A 190 -9.30 -14.90 -9.00
CA PRO A 190 -10.68 -15.24 -9.32
C PRO A 190 -10.82 -15.73 -10.77
N GLN A 191 -11.75 -16.62 -11.00
CA GLN A 191 -12.04 -17.12 -12.35
C GLN A 191 -13.13 -16.29 -13.01
N GLU A 192 -12.93 -15.88 -14.25
CA GLU A 192 -13.95 -15.19 -15.04
C GLU A 192 -15.05 -16.17 -15.56
N PRO A 193 -16.33 -15.80 -15.57
CA PRO A 193 -16.88 -14.52 -15.11
C PRO A 193 -16.94 -14.42 -13.58
N LEU A 194 -16.65 -13.24 -13.02
CA LEU A 194 -16.76 -13.00 -11.58
C LEU A 194 -18.21 -13.13 -11.10
N GLU A 195 -18.42 -13.77 -9.96
CA GLU A 195 -19.73 -13.93 -9.31
C GLU A 195 -19.89 -12.93 -8.14
N LEU A 196 -21.12 -12.43 -7.94
CA LEU A 196 -21.43 -11.57 -6.80
C LEU A 196 -21.37 -12.38 -5.49
N VAL A 197 -20.38 -12.08 -4.63
CA VAL A 197 -20.16 -12.78 -3.34
C VAL A 197 -20.61 -11.98 -2.12
N PHE A 198 -20.66 -10.66 -2.24
CA PHE A 198 -21.17 -9.77 -1.20
C PHE A 198 -21.90 -8.58 -1.82
N SER A 199 -23.03 -8.20 -1.23
CA SER A 199 -23.68 -6.94 -1.54
C SER A 199 -24.44 -6.37 -0.35
N ASP A 200 -24.54 -5.05 -0.31
CA ASP A 200 -25.53 -4.33 0.48
C ASP A 200 -26.10 -3.19 -0.37
N GLU A 201 -27.41 -3.23 -0.60
CA GLU A 201 -28.17 -2.25 -1.38
C GLU A 201 -28.84 -1.20 -0.47
N PHE A 202 -28.60 -1.25 0.82
CA PHE A 202 -29.07 -0.33 1.86
C PHE A 202 -30.59 -0.02 1.81
N ASP A 203 -31.40 -1.00 1.43
CA ASP A 203 -32.86 -0.91 1.24
C ASP A 203 -33.65 -0.83 2.58
N GLY A 204 -32.98 -0.60 3.69
CA GLY A 204 -33.60 -0.53 5.01
C GLY A 204 -34.57 0.65 5.16
N PRO A 205 -35.54 0.55 6.10
CA PRO A 205 -36.47 1.66 6.37
C PRO A 205 -35.74 2.90 6.94
N ALA A 206 -36.30 4.09 6.68
CA ALA A 206 -35.71 5.34 7.16
C ALA A 206 -35.38 5.30 8.67
N ASN A 207 -34.19 5.76 9.02
CA ASN A 207 -33.60 5.79 10.35
C ASN A 207 -33.31 4.41 10.99
N SER A 208 -33.35 3.33 10.22
CA SER A 208 -32.78 2.06 10.69
C SER A 208 -31.24 2.07 10.64
N THR A 209 -30.64 1.24 11.48
CA THR A 209 -29.19 0.99 11.49
C THR A 209 -28.78 0.09 10.32
N VAL A 210 -27.49 -0.03 10.08
CA VAL A 210 -26.91 -0.99 9.12
C VAL A 210 -27.24 -2.44 9.53
N ASP A 211 -27.21 -3.35 8.55
CA ASP A 211 -27.37 -4.78 8.82
C ASP A 211 -26.19 -5.29 9.69
N PRO A 212 -26.45 -5.70 10.94
CA PRO A 212 -25.39 -6.16 11.85
C PRO A 212 -24.77 -7.51 11.45
N SER A 213 -25.31 -8.21 10.46
CA SER A 213 -24.69 -9.39 9.88
C SER A 213 -23.61 -9.05 8.84
N LYS A 214 -23.61 -7.82 8.32
CA LYS A 214 -22.66 -7.33 7.30
C LYS A 214 -21.69 -6.29 7.85
N TRP A 215 -22.18 -5.39 8.71
CA TRP A 215 -21.43 -4.23 9.18
C TRP A 215 -21.32 -4.17 10.70
N THR A 216 -20.20 -3.60 11.15
CA THR A 216 -19.95 -3.23 12.55
C THR A 216 -19.65 -1.74 12.60
N SER A 217 -20.28 -1.01 13.52
CA SER A 217 -19.86 0.35 13.86
C SER A 217 -18.49 0.32 14.54
N ASP A 218 -17.64 1.29 14.20
CA ASP A 218 -16.28 1.42 14.73
C ASP A 218 -16.12 2.75 15.47
N PRO A 219 -16.62 2.84 16.71
CA PRO A 219 -16.64 4.07 17.48
C PRO A 219 -15.27 4.42 18.07
N GLY A 220 -15.09 5.72 18.31
CA GLY A 220 -13.89 6.23 18.99
C GLY A 220 -13.31 7.46 18.32
N THR A 221 -12.21 7.96 18.88
CA THR A 221 -11.41 9.03 18.27
C THR A 221 -10.52 8.43 17.17
N ALA A 222 -10.30 9.21 16.12
CA ALA A 222 -9.50 8.76 14.98
C ALA A 222 -8.02 9.15 15.12
N GLN A 223 -7.23 8.69 14.14
CA GLN A 223 -5.82 9.03 13.95
C GLN A 223 -5.66 10.35 13.19
N ASN A 224 -4.47 10.66 12.68
CA ASN A 224 -4.20 11.74 11.72
C ASN A 224 -4.64 13.15 12.16
N ASN A 225 -4.70 13.41 13.48
CA ASN A 225 -5.20 14.69 14.05
C ASN A 225 -6.63 15.06 13.61
N GLU A 226 -7.46 14.07 13.28
CA GLU A 226 -8.87 14.25 12.97
C GLU A 226 -9.64 14.79 14.18
N LEU A 227 -10.72 15.54 13.93
CA LEU A 227 -11.43 16.33 14.95
C LEU A 227 -12.73 15.70 15.45
N GLN A 228 -13.22 14.64 14.80
CA GLN A 228 -14.47 13.97 15.17
C GLN A 228 -14.26 12.82 16.16
N VAL A 229 -15.34 12.48 16.80
CA VAL A 229 -15.57 11.16 17.41
C VAL A 229 -16.49 10.37 16.50
N TYR A 230 -16.11 9.17 16.13
CA TYR A 230 -17.01 8.21 15.52
C TYR A 230 -17.95 7.65 16.59
N THR A 231 -19.25 7.69 16.31
CA THR A 231 -20.30 7.18 17.22
C THR A 231 -20.64 5.71 16.86
N GLU A 232 -21.30 5.03 17.78
CA GLU A 232 -21.74 3.65 17.55
C GLU A 232 -22.77 3.60 16.40
N ASP A 233 -23.92 4.28 16.53
CA ASP A 233 -24.97 4.28 15.50
C ASP A 233 -25.58 5.66 15.23
N ALA A 234 -25.23 6.67 16.01
CA ALA A 234 -25.93 7.97 15.96
C ALA A 234 -25.72 8.73 14.64
N ASN A 235 -24.60 8.46 13.96
CA ASN A 235 -24.18 9.15 12.74
C ASN A 235 -24.31 8.28 11.47
N THR A 236 -24.84 7.05 11.61
CA THR A 236 -25.09 6.13 10.48
C THR A 236 -26.54 5.71 10.46
N ARG A 237 -27.22 5.81 9.31
CA ARG A 237 -28.62 5.40 9.17
C ARG A 237 -29.00 5.17 7.72
N MET A 238 -30.02 4.37 7.49
CA MET A 238 -30.72 4.34 6.20
C MET A 238 -31.58 5.58 6.01
N ASP A 239 -31.64 6.13 4.81
CA ASP A 239 -32.53 7.28 4.50
C ASP A 239 -33.97 6.81 4.16
N GLY A 240 -34.18 5.53 3.87
CA GLY A 240 -35.44 4.96 3.42
C GLY A 240 -35.72 5.15 1.94
N GLU A 241 -34.73 5.64 1.20
CA GLU A 241 -34.75 5.84 -0.25
C GLU A 241 -33.70 4.92 -0.97
N GLY A 242 -33.18 3.93 -0.24
CA GLY A 242 -32.16 2.99 -0.75
C GLY A 242 -30.74 3.51 -0.54
N ASN A 243 -30.48 4.33 0.48
CA ASN A 243 -29.11 4.76 0.74
C ASN A 243 -28.75 4.62 2.23
N LEU A 244 -27.52 4.23 2.49
CA LEU A 244 -26.83 4.49 3.74
C LEU A 244 -26.41 5.96 3.79
N VAL A 245 -26.65 6.62 4.92
CA VAL A 245 -26.13 7.98 5.21
C VAL A 245 -25.13 7.88 6.35
N ILE A 246 -23.89 8.31 6.10
CA ILE A 246 -22.88 8.58 7.10
C ILE A 246 -22.78 10.10 7.26
N GLU A 247 -23.15 10.59 8.44
CA GLU A 247 -23.35 12.01 8.68
C GLU A 247 -22.34 12.60 9.65
N ALA A 248 -21.51 13.53 9.18
CA ALA A 248 -20.66 14.34 10.03
C ALA A 248 -21.47 15.55 10.57
N ARG A 249 -21.46 15.74 11.90
CA ARG A 249 -22.17 16.81 12.58
C ARG A 249 -21.22 17.68 13.40
N ARG A 250 -21.55 18.96 13.52
CA ARG A 250 -20.92 19.81 14.51
C ARG A 250 -21.66 19.64 15.84
N GLU A 251 -21.18 18.72 16.64
CA GLU A 251 -21.79 18.30 17.90
C GLU A 251 -20.70 17.99 18.92
N GLU A 252 -20.72 18.71 20.05
CA GLU A 252 -19.75 18.49 21.13
C GLU A 252 -19.98 17.17 21.84
N THR A 253 -18.88 16.43 22.07
CA THR A 253 -18.89 15.18 22.86
C THR A 253 -18.15 15.41 24.19
N PRO A 254 -18.90 15.75 25.28
CA PRO A 254 -18.30 16.01 26.57
C PRO A 254 -17.47 14.86 27.12
N GLY A 255 -16.28 15.15 27.65
CA GLY A 255 -15.40 14.17 28.23
C GLY A 255 -14.50 13.42 27.25
N THR A 256 -14.61 13.70 25.94
CA THR A 256 -13.75 13.16 24.90
C THR A 256 -12.76 14.21 24.40
N THR A 257 -11.49 13.82 24.23
CA THR A 257 -10.44 14.72 23.81
C THR A 257 -10.06 14.45 22.36
N CYS A 258 -10.06 15.53 21.58
CA CYS A 258 -9.57 15.61 20.20
C CYS A 258 -8.43 16.61 20.08
N PRO A 259 -7.74 16.73 18.94
CA PRO A 259 -6.91 17.87 18.61
C PRO A 259 -7.67 19.19 18.74
N VAL A 260 -6.94 20.30 18.88
CA VAL A 260 -7.57 21.63 19.03
C VAL A 260 -8.41 21.97 17.80
N ASP A 261 -9.71 22.17 17.99
CA ASP A 261 -10.57 22.72 16.92
C ASP A 261 -10.25 24.21 16.72
N PRO A 262 -9.75 24.65 15.57
CA PRO A 262 -9.35 26.03 15.38
C PRO A 262 -10.53 27.03 15.33
N LEU A 263 -11.75 26.56 15.12
CA LEU A 263 -12.94 27.43 15.14
C LEU A 263 -13.42 27.76 16.56
N SER A 264 -13.28 26.81 17.50
CA SER A 264 -13.71 27.02 18.89
C SER A 264 -12.55 27.21 19.87
N GLY A 265 -11.35 26.77 19.51
CA GLY A 265 -10.18 26.71 20.39
C GLY A 265 -10.28 25.60 21.44
N SER A 266 -11.25 24.69 21.33
CA SER A 266 -11.52 23.61 22.28
C SER A 266 -10.70 22.36 21.93
N THR A 267 -10.31 21.59 22.95
CA THR A 267 -9.80 20.23 22.84
C THR A 267 -10.86 19.17 23.18
N THR A 268 -12.06 19.56 23.63
CA THR A 268 -13.21 18.69 23.64
C THR A 268 -13.64 18.45 22.20
N CYS A 269 -13.91 17.20 21.80
CA CYS A 269 -14.32 16.90 20.44
C CYS A 269 -15.58 17.66 20.06
N GLN A 270 -15.49 18.46 19.01
CA GLN A 270 -16.57 19.37 18.55
C GLN A 270 -17.37 18.79 17.39
N TYR A 271 -17.00 17.60 16.92
CA TYR A 271 -17.67 16.94 15.80
C TYR A 271 -17.93 15.47 16.13
N THR A 272 -19.05 14.97 15.61
CA THR A 272 -19.37 13.56 15.57
C THR A 272 -19.47 13.07 14.13
N SER A 273 -19.18 11.80 13.88
CA SER A 273 -19.34 11.18 12.57
C SER A 273 -19.53 9.66 12.69
N GLY A 274 -19.62 8.95 11.55
CA GLY A 274 -19.76 7.51 11.48
C GLY A 274 -18.59 6.85 10.78
N ARG A 275 -18.23 5.65 11.26
CA ARG A 275 -17.33 4.67 10.62
C ARG A 275 -17.91 3.29 10.82
N ILE A 276 -18.01 2.52 9.73
CA ILE A 276 -18.49 1.13 9.73
C ILE A 276 -17.51 0.26 8.95
N ASN A 277 -17.42 -1.00 9.32
CA ASN A 277 -16.56 -1.98 8.65
C ASN A 277 -17.18 -3.36 8.58
N THR A 278 -16.62 -4.23 7.73
CA THR A 278 -17.05 -5.63 7.58
C THR A 278 -16.18 -6.63 8.33
N TYR A 279 -15.23 -6.20 9.18
CA TYR A 279 -14.33 -7.09 9.89
C TYR A 279 -15.09 -8.17 10.69
N GLY A 280 -14.61 -9.43 10.59
CA GLY A 280 -15.21 -10.59 11.22
C GLY A 280 -16.56 -11.03 10.65
N LYS A 281 -17.00 -10.42 9.54
CA LYS A 281 -18.27 -10.73 8.85
C LYS A 281 -18.06 -11.03 7.38
N PHE A 282 -17.26 -10.23 6.71
CA PHE A 282 -16.85 -10.42 5.33
C PHE A 282 -15.47 -9.79 5.10
N ASP A 283 -14.57 -10.56 4.57
CA ASP A 283 -13.29 -10.15 4.02
C ASP A 283 -13.00 -10.99 2.77
N PHE A 284 -12.09 -10.53 1.93
CA PHE A 284 -11.77 -11.20 0.68
C PHE A 284 -10.36 -10.84 0.21
N THR A 285 -9.81 -11.69 -0.65
CA THR A 285 -8.57 -11.43 -1.41
C THR A 285 -8.89 -11.53 -2.87
N TYR A 286 -8.55 -10.49 -3.65
CA TYR A 286 -8.77 -10.39 -5.09
C TYR A 286 -10.25 -10.32 -5.51
N GLY A 287 -10.47 -9.86 -6.71
CA GLY A 287 -11.78 -9.68 -7.32
C GLY A 287 -12.08 -8.21 -7.63
N ARG A 288 -13.34 -7.93 -7.89
CA ARG A 288 -13.82 -6.57 -8.11
C ARG A 288 -14.65 -6.13 -6.91
N VAL A 289 -14.35 -4.95 -6.39
CA VAL A 289 -15.19 -4.28 -5.39
C VAL A 289 -15.63 -2.93 -5.91
N GLU A 290 -16.91 -2.59 -5.70
CA GLU A 290 -17.45 -1.30 -6.11
C GLU A 290 -18.45 -0.76 -5.10
N ALA A 291 -18.50 0.57 -4.99
CA ALA A 291 -19.52 1.29 -4.22
C ALA A 291 -20.01 2.49 -5.02
N ARG A 292 -21.33 2.73 -4.98
CA ARG A 292 -21.94 3.92 -5.58
C ARG A 292 -22.19 4.96 -4.49
N ILE A 293 -21.39 6.03 -4.52
CA ILE A 293 -21.29 7.01 -3.43
C ILE A 293 -21.51 8.42 -3.96
N GLN A 294 -22.25 9.23 -3.18
CA GLN A 294 -22.24 10.68 -3.29
C GLN A 294 -21.50 11.23 -2.08
N VAL A 295 -20.31 11.82 -2.31
CA VAL A 295 -19.49 12.39 -1.25
C VAL A 295 -20.04 13.72 -0.75
N PRO A 296 -19.84 14.05 0.56
CA PRO A 296 -20.10 15.38 1.09
C PRO A 296 -19.09 16.40 0.54
N GLU A 297 -19.38 17.69 0.71
CA GLU A 297 -18.52 18.78 0.25
C GLU A 297 -18.13 19.70 1.40
N GLY A 298 -17.04 20.43 1.25
CA GLY A 298 -16.62 21.48 2.17
C GLY A 298 -15.25 21.27 2.77
N GLN A 299 -14.60 22.40 3.07
CA GLN A 299 -13.26 22.41 3.67
C GLN A 299 -13.21 21.55 4.93
N GLY A 300 -12.18 20.70 5.05
CA GLY A 300 -11.96 19.83 6.21
C GLY A 300 -12.87 18.61 6.28
N ILE A 301 -13.57 18.25 5.19
CA ILE A 301 -14.37 17.03 5.08
C ILE A 301 -13.56 15.98 4.32
N TRP A 302 -13.53 14.75 4.86
CA TRP A 302 -12.70 13.64 4.35
C TRP A 302 -13.47 12.32 4.43
N PRO A 303 -14.34 12.04 3.46
CA PRO A 303 -14.96 10.73 3.29
C PRO A 303 -14.00 9.76 2.64
N ALA A 304 -14.11 8.47 3.02
CA ALA A 304 -13.34 7.39 2.45
C ALA A 304 -14.15 6.10 2.28
N PHE A 305 -13.81 5.37 1.21
CA PHE A 305 -14.17 3.98 0.96
C PHE A 305 -12.87 3.22 0.73
N TRP A 306 -12.52 2.34 1.65
CA TRP A 306 -11.20 1.75 1.75
C TRP A 306 -11.23 0.36 2.38
N MET A 307 -10.09 -0.30 2.38
CA MET A 307 -9.91 -1.64 2.95
C MET A 307 -8.66 -1.71 3.81
N LEU A 308 -8.69 -2.60 4.80
CA LEU A 308 -7.56 -2.89 5.67
C LEU A 308 -7.39 -4.39 5.81
N GLY A 309 -6.14 -4.87 5.87
CA GLY A 309 -5.84 -6.29 6.05
C GLY A 309 -6.39 -6.86 7.36
N SER A 310 -7.08 -8.00 7.28
CA SER A 310 -7.75 -8.65 8.43
C SER A 310 -6.76 -9.03 9.53
N SER A 311 -5.50 -9.28 9.21
CA SER A 311 -4.41 -9.55 10.15
C SER A 311 -4.14 -8.41 11.15
N PHE A 312 -4.66 -7.20 10.90
CA PHE A 312 -4.62 -6.09 11.85
C PHE A 312 -5.31 -6.46 13.17
N TYR A 313 -6.45 -7.12 13.10
CA TYR A 313 -7.19 -7.57 14.27
C TYR A 313 -6.93 -9.04 14.62
N ASP A 314 -6.75 -9.92 13.62
CA ASP A 314 -6.57 -11.36 13.83
C ASP A 314 -5.26 -11.67 14.54
N ASP A 315 -4.16 -11.07 14.09
CA ASP A 315 -2.82 -11.33 14.59
C ASP A 315 -2.26 -10.18 15.43
N GLY A 316 -2.97 -9.04 15.49
CA GLY A 316 -2.50 -7.81 16.12
C GLY A 316 -1.32 -7.18 15.39
N ARG A 317 -1.18 -7.47 14.09
CA ARG A 317 -0.13 -6.92 13.25
C ARG A 317 -0.35 -5.40 13.10
N PRO A 318 0.64 -4.57 13.43
CA PRO A 318 0.45 -3.13 13.38
C PRO A 318 0.30 -2.60 11.95
N TRP A 319 -0.41 -1.49 11.79
CA TRP A 319 -0.37 -0.72 10.56
C TRP A 319 1.06 -0.17 10.32
N PRO A 320 1.58 -0.10 9.07
CA PRO A 320 0.94 -0.45 7.80
C PRO A 320 1.29 -1.88 7.30
N TYR A 321 1.72 -2.79 8.17
CA TYR A 321 2.16 -4.14 7.83
C TYR A 321 1.05 -5.07 7.33
N THR A 322 -0.20 -4.65 7.46
CA THR A 322 -1.37 -5.42 7.01
C THR A 322 -1.82 -5.09 5.60
N GLY A 323 -1.23 -4.03 5.02
CA GLY A 323 -1.71 -3.43 3.78
C GLY A 323 -3.00 -2.64 4.00
N GLU A 324 -3.08 -1.46 3.39
CA GLU A 324 -4.28 -0.63 3.32
C GLU A 324 -4.51 -0.22 1.87
N ILE A 325 -5.75 -0.31 1.40
CA ILE A 325 -6.14 -0.03 0.02
C ILE A 325 -7.26 1.02 0.05
N ASP A 326 -6.92 2.25 -0.29
CA ASP A 326 -7.88 3.35 -0.37
C ASP A 326 -8.46 3.41 -1.78
N ILE A 327 -9.69 2.88 -1.93
CA ILE A 327 -10.37 2.83 -3.23
C ILE A 327 -10.82 4.24 -3.61
N MET A 328 -11.37 4.97 -2.67
CA MET A 328 -11.78 6.35 -2.83
C MET A 328 -11.48 7.15 -1.57
N GLU A 329 -10.70 8.20 -1.72
CA GLU A 329 -10.60 9.28 -0.77
C GLU A 329 -10.94 10.61 -1.46
N TYR A 330 -11.59 11.48 -0.71
CA TYR A 330 -11.89 12.84 -1.14
C TYR A 330 -11.57 13.83 -0.02
N VAL A 331 -10.96 14.95 -0.37
CA VAL A 331 -10.74 16.04 0.56
C VAL A 331 -11.42 17.30 0.06
N GLY A 332 -12.18 17.95 0.92
CA GLY A 332 -12.95 19.15 0.55
C GLY A 332 -12.10 20.34 0.08
N LEU A 333 -10.78 20.29 0.29
CA LEU A 333 -9.80 21.24 -0.25
C LEU A 333 -9.66 21.12 -1.78
N GLU A 334 -9.89 19.92 -2.33
CA GLU A 334 -9.76 19.57 -3.76
C GLU A 334 -11.10 19.07 -4.31
N PRO A 335 -12.11 19.96 -4.46
CA PRO A 335 -13.51 19.54 -4.65
C PRO A 335 -13.77 18.73 -5.93
N ASN A 336 -12.88 18.78 -6.91
CA ASN A 336 -13.02 18.07 -8.18
C ASN A 336 -12.17 16.79 -8.27
N ALA A 337 -11.31 16.54 -7.29
CA ALA A 337 -10.39 15.42 -7.34
C ALA A 337 -10.82 14.27 -6.42
N THR A 338 -10.62 13.05 -6.89
CA THR A 338 -10.66 11.82 -6.10
C THR A 338 -9.28 11.17 -6.10
N HIS A 339 -8.95 10.49 -5.02
CA HIS A 339 -7.65 9.86 -4.81
C HIS A 339 -7.82 8.38 -4.58
N SER A 340 -6.85 7.58 -5.01
CA SER A 340 -6.71 6.17 -4.68
C SER A 340 -5.27 5.89 -4.28
N THR A 341 -5.07 5.22 -3.14
CA THR A 341 -3.75 5.09 -2.51
C THR A 341 -3.55 3.69 -1.95
N LEU A 342 -2.31 3.23 -1.95
CA LEU A 342 -1.86 2.02 -1.26
C LEU A 342 -0.89 2.38 -0.13
N HIS A 343 -1.06 1.73 1.02
CA HIS A 343 -0.14 1.84 2.13
C HIS A 343 0.41 0.48 2.54
N ALA A 344 1.74 0.41 2.63
CA ALA A 344 2.51 -0.76 3.03
C ALA A 344 3.78 -0.35 3.77
N PRO A 345 4.54 -1.26 4.39
CA PRO A 345 5.70 -0.90 5.22
C PRO A 345 6.75 -0.02 4.55
N ALA A 346 6.93 -0.14 3.23
CA ALA A 346 7.89 0.67 2.46
C ALA A 346 7.31 1.99 1.94
N TYR A 347 5.98 2.15 1.88
CA TYR A 347 5.27 3.31 1.35
C TYR A 347 3.97 3.55 2.13
N TRP A 348 3.92 4.56 2.96
CA TRP A 348 2.80 4.83 3.88
C TRP A 348 2.66 6.30 4.25
N GLY A 349 1.51 6.68 4.79
CA GLY A 349 1.19 8.06 5.18
C GLY A 349 1.29 9.00 3.97
N ALA A 350 1.96 10.14 4.12
CA ALA A 350 2.16 11.08 3.02
C ALA A 350 3.04 10.54 1.88
N GLY A 351 3.70 9.40 2.08
CA GLY A 351 4.50 8.67 1.08
C GLY A 351 3.80 7.45 0.51
N GLY A 352 2.49 7.28 0.72
CA GLY A 352 1.68 6.22 0.13
C GLY A 352 1.78 6.20 -1.40
N TYR A 353 1.63 5.01 -2.00
CA TYR A 353 1.69 4.84 -3.44
C TYR A 353 0.31 5.08 -4.04
N GLY A 354 0.07 6.27 -4.55
CA GLY A 354 -1.26 6.69 -5.00
C GLY A 354 -1.26 7.60 -6.20
N ASN A 355 -2.45 7.82 -6.74
CA ASN A 355 -2.72 8.77 -7.81
C ASN A 355 -4.06 9.46 -7.58
N SER A 356 -4.31 10.55 -8.32
CA SER A 356 -5.55 11.30 -8.26
C SER A 356 -6.09 11.59 -9.66
N LEU A 357 -7.40 11.78 -9.74
CA LEU A 357 -8.07 12.18 -10.97
C LEU A 357 -8.94 13.43 -10.71
N ASP A 358 -8.67 14.53 -11.42
CA ASP A 358 -9.54 15.69 -11.50
C ASP A 358 -10.66 15.42 -12.52
N LEU A 359 -11.89 15.39 -12.03
CA LEU A 359 -13.08 15.09 -12.85
C LEU A 359 -13.59 16.30 -13.65
N GLY A 360 -13.01 17.49 -13.45
CA GLY A 360 -13.45 18.73 -14.07
C GLY A 360 -14.79 19.28 -13.54
N GLU A 361 -15.40 18.60 -12.57
CA GLU A 361 -16.61 18.99 -11.84
C GLU A 361 -16.53 18.48 -10.39
N PRO A 362 -17.29 19.04 -9.43
CA PRO A 362 -17.26 18.55 -8.05
C PRO A 362 -17.58 17.05 -7.96
N VAL A 363 -16.77 16.32 -7.18
CA VAL A 363 -16.95 14.88 -6.97
C VAL A 363 -18.34 14.59 -6.38
N GLY A 364 -18.79 15.42 -5.43
CA GLY A 364 -20.09 15.32 -4.74
C GLY A 364 -21.31 15.77 -5.56
N ALA A 365 -21.12 16.29 -6.80
CA ALA A 365 -22.23 16.80 -7.62
C ALA A 365 -23.31 15.74 -7.91
N ARG A 366 -22.98 14.47 -7.88
CA ARG A 366 -23.86 13.33 -8.11
C ARG A 366 -23.30 12.05 -7.51
N PHE A 367 -24.10 10.99 -7.45
CA PHE A 367 -23.58 9.67 -7.19
C PHE A 367 -22.60 9.22 -8.27
N ARG A 368 -21.49 8.61 -7.85
CA ARG A 368 -20.46 8.03 -8.71
C ARG A 368 -20.17 6.61 -8.28
N VAL A 369 -19.76 5.78 -9.22
CA VAL A 369 -19.29 4.42 -8.95
C VAL A 369 -17.78 4.45 -8.78
N PHE A 370 -17.29 4.17 -7.57
CA PHE A 370 -15.87 3.98 -7.28
C PHE A 370 -15.62 2.48 -7.23
N ALA A 371 -14.62 2.01 -7.95
CA ALA A 371 -14.33 0.59 -8.04
C ALA A 371 -12.83 0.29 -8.06
N LEU A 372 -12.52 -0.93 -7.63
CA LEU A 372 -11.21 -1.55 -7.70
C LEU A 372 -11.36 -2.92 -8.36
N ASP A 373 -10.58 -3.16 -9.40
CA ASP A 373 -10.27 -4.49 -9.92
C ASP A 373 -8.90 -4.89 -9.38
N TRP A 374 -8.81 -6.04 -8.72
CA TRP A 374 -7.63 -6.48 -7.97
C TRP A 374 -7.38 -7.98 -8.19
N ASP A 375 -6.15 -8.30 -8.60
CA ASP A 375 -5.66 -9.66 -8.78
C ASP A 375 -4.21 -9.81 -8.29
N SER A 376 -3.59 -10.97 -8.51
CA SER A 376 -2.21 -11.24 -8.13
C SER A 376 -1.16 -10.43 -8.91
N GLN A 377 -1.56 -9.79 -10.01
CA GLN A 377 -0.67 -9.02 -10.88
C GLN A 377 -0.74 -7.52 -10.63
N GLY A 378 -1.82 -7.04 -10.00
CA GLY A 378 -1.96 -5.61 -9.75
C GLY A 378 -3.35 -5.13 -9.41
N MET A 379 -3.56 -3.83 -9.56
CA MET A 379 -4.80 -3.14 -9.20
C MET A 379 -5.15 -2.07 -10.23
N VAL A 380 -6.45 -1.93 -10.52
CA VAL A 380 -6.99 -0.83 -11.32
C VAL A 380 -8.11 -0.14 -10.56
N PHE A 381 -7.90 1.11 -10.19
CA PHE A 381 -8.88 1.95 -9.50
C PHE A 381 -9.62 2.81 -10.51
N THR A 382 -10.94 2.88 -10.41
CA THR A 382 -11.77 3.65 -11.33
C THR A 382 -12.84 4.47 -10.61
N VAL A 383 -13.25 5.57 -11.24
CA VAL A 383 -14.46 6.33 -10.91
C VAL A 383 -15.30 6.53 -12.17
N ASP A 384 -16.57 6.07 -12.17
CA ASP A 384 -17.44 6.10 -13.35
C ASP A 384 -16.71 5.54 -14.61
N ASP A 385 -16.02 4.40 -14.47
CA ASP A 385 -15.18 3.73 -15.49
C ASP A 385 -13.94 4.53 -15.97
N GLN A 386 -13.65 5.69 -15.39
CA GLN A 386 -12.42 6.44 -15.66
C GLN A 386 -11.32 5.97 -14.70
N VAL A 387 -10.15 5.63 -15.23
CA VAL A 387 -9.02 5.16 -14.43
C VAL A 387 -8.46 6.28 -13.59
N VAL A 388 -8.42 6.09 -12.27
CA VAL A 388 -7.75 6.96 -11.28
C VAL A 388 -6.30 6.54 -11.12
N HIS A 389 -6.08 5.23 -10.89
CA HIS A 389 -4.76 4.66 -10.66
C HIS A 389 -4.68 3.26 -11.26
N THR A 390 -3.55 2.93 -11.85
CA THR A 390 -3.19 1.56 -12.22
C THR A 390 -1.89 1.21 -11.51
N VAL A 391 -1.88 0.08 -10.84
CA VAL A 391 -0.71 -0.46 -10.14
C VAL A 391 -0.34 -1.78 -10.78
N ASP A 392 0.83 -1.84 -11.38
CA ASP A 392 1.48 -3.07 -11.80
C ASP A 392 2.37 -3.58 -10.65
N ARG A 393 2.17 -4.82 -10.24
CA ARG A 393 2.89 -5.40 -9.09
C ARG A 393 4.39 -5.46 -9.33
N GLU A 394 4.82 -5.89 -10.52
CA GLU A 394 6.25 -6.02 -10.84
C GLU A 394 6.94 -4.66 -10.88
N GLU A 395 6.26 -3.63 -11.41
CA GLU A 395 6.76 -2.26 -11.39
C GLU A 395 6.86 -1.73 -9.95
N LEU A 396 5.83 -1.94 -9.12
CA LEU A 396 5.82 -1.52 -7.73
C LEU A 396 6.95 -2.20 -6.94
N GLU A 397 7.09 -3.53 -7.05
CA GLU A 397 8.11 -4.29 -6.32
C GLU A 397 9.53 -3.91 -6.74
N SER A 398 9.73 -3.55 -8.00
CA SER A 398 11.04 -3.18 -8.54
C SER A 398 11.42 -1.71 -8.33
N THR A 399 10.48 -0.83 -7.95
CA THR A 399 10.74 0.63 -7.89
C THR A 399 10.33 1.31 -6.60
N VAL A 400 9.43 0.70 -5.82
CA VAL A 400 8.82 1.32 -4.63
C VAL A 400 9.00 0.48 -3.38
N GLY A 401 8.58 -0.80 -3.41
CA GLY A 401 8.66 -1.69 -2.26
C GLY A 401 7.79 -2.94 -2.42
N PRO A 402 7.78 -3.84 -1.43
CA PRO A 402 7.10 -5.12 -1.54
C PRO A 402 5.57 -4.96 -1.70
N TRP A 403 4.97 -5.87 -2.44
CA TRP A 403 3.53 -6.05 -2.54
C TRP A 403 3.02 -6.84 -1.33
N VAL A 404 2.16 -6.25 -0.51
CA VAL A 404 1.66 -6.86 0.74
C VAL A 404 0.16 -7.19 0.69
N PHE A 405 -0.44 -7.22 -0.50
CA PHE A 405 -1.89 -7.28 -0.68
C PHE A 405 -2.40 -8.68 -1.08
N ASP A 406 -1.62 -9.74 -0.85
CA ASP A 406 -2.03 -11.14 -1.09
C ASP A 406 -2.77 -11.74 0.13
N ASN A 407 -3.50 -10.92 0.87
CA ASN A 407 -4.17 -11.30 2.11
C ASN A 407 -5.61 -10.77 2.17
N ASN A 408 -6.42 -11.34 3.05
CA ASN A 408 -7.79 -10.91 3.24
C ASN A 408 -7.88 -9.45 3.69
N GLN A 409 -8.70 -8.69 3.01
CA GLN A 409 -9.01 -7.29 3.28
C GLN A 409 -10.49 -7.14 3.62
N PHE A 410 -10.81 -6.36 4.65
CA PHE A 410 -12.19 -6.00 4.98
C PHE A 410 -12.51 -4.56 4.59
N LEU A 411 -13.78 -4.28 4.29
CA LEU A 411 -14.26 -2.99 3.82
C LEU A 411 -14.49 -2.01 4.96
N ILE A 412 -14.20 -0.74 4.71
CA ILE A 412 -14.44 0.37 5.65
C ILE A 412 -15.08 1.55 4.90
N LEU A 413 -16.07 2.17 5.52
CA LEU A 413 -16.72 3.41 5.08
C LEU A 413 -16.74 4.41 6.23
N ASN A 414 -16.28 5.64 6.00
CA ASN A 414 -16.33 6.69 7.00
C ASN A 414 -16.40 8.10 6.38
N THR A 415 -16.68 9.08 7.21
CA THR A 415 -16.50 10.50 6.90
C THR A 415 -15.72 11.14 8.04
N ALA A 416 -14.45 11.47 7.81
CA ALA A 416 -13.64 12.21 8.78
C ALA A 416 -13.89 13.71 8.71
N VAL A 417 -13.53 14.42 9.76
CA VAL A 417 -13.59 15.88 9.88
C VAL A 417 -12.26 16.40 10.38
N GLY A 418 -11.62 17.27 9.60
CA GLY A 418 -10.28 17.73 9.89
C GLY A 418 -9.24 16.65 9.60
N GLY A 419 -8.06 16.83 10.12
CA GLY A 419 -6.92 15.92 9.92
C GLY A 419 -5.74 16.62 9.27
N ASP A 420 -4.61 15.91 9.23
CA ASP A 420 -3.35 16.44 8.71
C ASP A 420 -3.41 16.77 7.21
N TRP A 421 -4.18 16.00 6.45
CA TRP A 421 -4.29 16.18 5.00
C TRP A 421 -5.37 17.19 4.59
N PRO A 422 -6.66 17.02 4.95
CA PRO A 422 -7.69 17.98 4.52
C PRO A 422 -7.57 19.32 5.23
N GLY A 423 -6.83 19.40 6.33
CA GLY A 423 -6.86 20.51 7.23
C GLY A 423 -8.20 20.64 7.98
N PRO A 424 -8.35 21.61 8.87
CA PRO A 424 -9.58 21.77 9.65
C PRO A 424 -10.72 22.34 8.81
N PRO A 425 -11.99 22.11 9.21
CA PRO A 425 -13.14 22.89 8.72
C PRO A 425 -12.93 24.38 8.97
N ASP A 426 -13.50 25.21 8.10
CA ASP A 426 -13.52 26.65 8.26
C ASP A 426 -14.97 27.22 8.31
N GLY A 427 -15.12 28.54 8.31
CA GLY A 427 -16.42 29.19 8.38
C GLY A 427 -17.32 28.95 7.16
N SER A 428 -16.80 28.37 6.07
CA SER A 428 -17.56 28.02 4.86
C SER A 428 -18.16 26.63 4.93
N THR A 429 -17.64 25.74 5.80
CA THR A 429 -18.12 24.37 5.94
C THR A 429 -19.46 24.33 6.68
N VAL A 430 -20.51 23.94 5.99
CA VAL A 430 -21.87 23.87 6.53
C VAL A 430 -22.14 22.45 7.03
N PHE A 431 -22.48 22.30 8.31
CA PHE A 431 -22.88 21.03 8.89
C PHE A 431 -24.41 20.93 9.04
N PRO A 432 -25.01 19.71 8.99
CA PRO A 432 -24.34 18.41 8.80
C PRO A 432 -23.87 18.20 7.37
N GLN A 433 -22.82 17.39 7.22
CA GLN A 433 -22.33 16.89 5.95
C GLN A 433 -22.65 15.38 5.84
N GLN A 434 -23.04 14.91 4.66
CA GLN A 434 -23.53 13.55 4.48
C GLN A 434 -22.81 12.87 3.32
N MET A 435 -22.15 11.74 3.59
CA MET A 435 -21.82 10.77 2.57
C MET A 435 -23.03 9.83 2.41
N LYS A 436 -23.51 9.67 1.18
CA LYS A 436 -24.58 8.74 0.83
C LYS A 436 -24.02 7.59 0.02
N VAL A 437 -24.35 6.36 0.40
CA VAL A 437 -23.93 5.16 -0.29
C VAL A 437 -25.19 4.40 -0.74
N ASP A 438 -25.34 4.24 -2.06
CA ASP A 438 -26.46 3.53 -2.69
C ASP A 438 -26.25 2.01 -2.60
N TYR A 439 -25.05 1.55 -2.89
CA TYR A 439 -24.68 0.13 -2.71
C TYR A 439 -23.19 -0.06 -2.50
N VAL A 440 -22.86 -1.24 -1.94
CA VAL A 440 -21.52 -1.84 -1.96
C VAL A 440 -21.64 -3.26 -2.49
N ARG A 441 -20.78 -3.64 -3.44
CA ARG A 441 -20.79 -4.97 -4.09
C ARG A 441 -19.37 -5.50 -4.23
N VAL A 442 -19.20 -6.81 -4.02
CA VAL A 442 -17.93 -7.52 -4.28
C VAL A 442 -18.20 -8.73 -5.15
N TYR A 443 -17.34 -8.91 -6.12
CA TYR A 443 -17.39 -10.00 -7.11
C TYR A 443 -16.05 -10.74 -7.09
N GLN A 444 -16.12 -12.08 -7.07
CA GLN A 444 -14.96 -12.99 -7.14
C GLN A 444 -15.17 -14.11 -8.14
#